data_2bd3892d89343e1c7f122377c81727b6
#
_entry.id   2bd3892d89343e1c7f122377c81727b6
#
_cell.length_a   1.000
_cell.length_b   1.000
_cell.length_c   1.000
_cell.angle_alpha   90.00
_cell.angle_beta   90.00
_cell.angle_gamma   90.00
#
_symmetry.space_group_name_H-M   'P 1'
#
loop_
_entity.id
_entity.type
_entity.pdbx_description
1 polymer ?
#
loop_
_entity_poly.entity_id
_entity_poly.type
_entity_poly.pdbx_seq_one_letter_code
_entity_poly.pdbx_strand_id
1 'polypeptide(L)'
;MTTSSMKLSATNPYFLLILWALPIVLSQTLNQSLMAHDEGYYAIQARYILETGDWITLQWGGGVSFDRTIGIQWLIALCYKLFGVHETSVRLPSMVAYLASILLTFRIGEILLGRGIGWLGAIIFSITPIVVQYAGLGTQDMTLVMLELWAAWALLESRLQGRRSLLFLTGVMFGWGFLIKGFMIIPATIAFLPALWVDGLINSNLIKSEPTNPKKWLSIDWVAMLWVGLGGVIGLLPVIGWLWAATQQYGWGPLQTLVGKVFFLNQQEFHSAGPLYYFWNIPVNAFPWGIIGLIGLALCIWSPRYKTSYRWLLLGYPILLFVELNIFRTKTAYYPLQLLPWMAIWSAVALDHCTEYYRKDRRSQLLGQLSQGFFGLALVLLTAGVLLFSGVIAVELDVIRSVAIVITILAIGWLVPLILWRTRSSFSQPEFISRWLWSIFLGPWMALTFMGLSGLWGDYAVSLNDGVQSPKVEAILSNQTIHFIAPPTLDSDPQKDYILFIFKTPNLGQHFTSPEQLPAKSYAWIAPNIKSDDRTFATIRGWRLVRHEG
;
A
#
# COMPACT_ATOMS: atom_id res chain seq x y z
N MET A 1 22.67 20.61 24.83
CA MET A 1 23.37 21.27 23.72
C MET A 1 22.42 21.33 22.54
N THR A 2 22.02 22.51 22.20
CA THR A 2 20.91 22.87 21.32
C THR A 2 21.16 22.40 19.90
N THR A 3 20.35 21.44 19.49
CA THR A 3 20.18 21.05 18.09
C THR A 3 19.73 22.29 17.31
N SER A 4 20.59 22.80 16.43
CA SER A 4 20.20 23.75 15.38
C SER A 4 19.15 23.05 14.50
N SER A 5 17.88 23.13 14.94
CA SER A 5 16.75 22.69 14.14
C SER A 5 16.78 23.46 12.83
N MET A 6 16.68 22.75 11.70
CA MET A 6 16.08 23.37 10.51
C MET A 6 14.91 24.21 11.02
N LYS A 7 15.00 25.53 10.90
CA LYS A 7 13.85 26.42 11.09
C LYS A 7 12.86 26.08 9.97
N LEU A 8 12.17 24.94 10.10
CA LEU A 8 10.90 24.76 9.44
C LEU A 8 10.03 25.87 9.99
N SER A 9 9.67 26.78 9.12
CA SER A 9 8.77 27.91 9.31
C SER A 9 7.61 27.53 10.24
N ALA A 10 6.90 28.49 10.79
CA ALA A 10 5.73 28.31 11.65
C ALA A 10 4.58 27.44 11.05
N THR A 11 4.77 26.87 9.86
CA THR A 11 3.85 25.98 9.17
C THR A 11 3.81 24.59 9.83
N ASN A 12 2.61 24.09 10.02
CA ASN A 12 2.34 22.77 10.59
C ASN A 12 2.99 21.68 9.69
N PRO A 13 3.87 20.80 10.22
CA PRO A 13 4.53 19.76 9.44
C PRO A 13 3.56 18.77 8.80
N TYR A 14 2.44 18.48 9.45
CA TYR A 14 1.41 17.61 8.90
C TYR A 14 0.80 18.18 7.61
N PHE A 15 0.52 19.47 7.59
CA PHE A 15 0.02 20.15 6.41
C PHE A 15 1.01 20.10 5.23
N LEU A 16 2.29 20.33 5.51
CA LEU A 16 3.33 20.24 4.47
C LEU A 16 3.49 18.85 3.90
N LEU A 17 3.40 17.79 4.74
CA LEU A 17 3.45 16.41 4.28
C LEU A 17 2.24 16.04 3.42
N ILE A 18 1.05 16.53 3.76
CA ILE A 18 -0.14 16.34 2.92
C ILE A 18 0.06 17.04 1.57
N LEU A 19 0.48 18.31 1.55
CA LEU A 19 0.75 19.05 0.30
C LEU A 19 1.80 18.35 -0.56
N TRP A 20 2.83 17.76 0.05
CA TRP A 20 3.85 16.99 -0.64
C TRP A 20 3.30 15.71 -1.28
N ALA A 21 2.47 14.97 -0.56
CA ALA A 21 1.94 13.68 -1.01
C ALA A 21 0.74 13.80 -1.98
N LEU A 22 -0.01 14.90 -1.90
CA LEU A 22 -1.25 15.09 -2.63
C LEU A 22 -1.11 14.97 -4.16
N PRO A 23 -0.10 15.58 -4.83
CA PRO A 23 0.10 15.43 -6.28
C PRO A 23 0.31 13.97 -6.70
N ILE A 24 1.07 13.19 -5.94
CA ILE A 24 1.29 11.76 -6.21
C ILE A 24 -0.03 11.00 -6.18
N VAL A 25 -0.84 11.20 -5.15
CA VAL A 25 -2.13 10.51 -4.98
C VAL A 25 -3.11 10.91 -6.08
N LEU A 26 -3.27 12.22 -6.33
CA LEU A 26 -4.21 12.72 -7.32
C LEU A 26 -3.83 12.33 -8.75
N SER A 27 -2.54 12.16 -9.05
CA SER A 27 -2.10 11.72 -10.37
C SER A 27 -2.62 10.33 -10.76
N GLN A 28 -3.00 9.50 -9.79
CA GLN A 28 -3.48 8.13 -9.99
C GLN A 28 -5.01 8.02 -10.07
N THR A 29 -5.73 9.14 -10.12
CA THR A 29 -7.21 9.15 -10.15
C THR A 29 -7.81 9.46 -11.51
N LEU A 30 -7.01 9.80 -12.50
CA LEU A 30 -7.47 10.31 -13.80
C LEU A 30 -7.87 9.17 -14.75
N ASN A 31 -9.14 8.79 -14.74
CA ASN A 31 -9.76 7.85 -15.70
C ASN A 31 -9.00 6.53 -15.95
N GLN A 32 -8.23 6.08 -14.98
CA GLN A 32 -7.41 4.89 -15.09
C GLN A 32 -8.24 3.65 -14.75
N SER A 33 -8.25 2.67 -15.65
CA SER A 33 -8.98 1.42 -15.45
C SER A 33 -8.47 0.64 -14.23
N LEU A 34 -9.37 -0.13 -13.61
CA LEU A 34 -9.03 -0.94 -12.45
C LEU A 34 -8.12 -2.13 -12.82
N MET A 35 -7.33 -2.59 -11.86
CA MET A 35 -6.70 -3.90 -11.91
C MET A 35 -7.78 -4.97 -11.66
N ALA A 36 -8.00 -5.86 -12.62
CA ALA A 36 -9.12 -6.78 -12.62
C ALA A 36 -9.16 -7.69 -11.38
N HIS A 37 -8.04 -8.38 -11.08
CA HIS A 37 -7.92 -9.13 -9.83
C HIS A 37 -7.68 -8.16 -8.66
N ASP A 38 -7.98 -8.58 -7.47
CA ASP A 38 -7.93 -7.77 -6.25
C ASP A 38 -8.78 -6.50 -6.32
N GLU A 39 -8.34 -5.42 -6.97
CA GLU A 39 -9.05 -4.14 -7.01
C GLU A 39 -10.44 -4.25 -7.65
N GLY A 40 -10.54 -4.80 -8.87
CA GLY A 40 -11.80 -4.96 -9.58
C GLY A 40 -12.75 -5.92 -8.87
N TYR A 41 -12.20 -6.95 -8.25
CA TYR A 41 -12.97 -7.90 -7.45
C TYR A 41 -13.63 -7.23 -6.24
N TYR A 42 -12.88 -6.42 -5.49
CA TYR A 42 -13.44 -5.64 -4.37
C TYR A 42 -14.44 -4.58 -4.86
N ALA A 43 -14.14 -3.96 -5.99
CA ALA A 43 -14.99 -2.94 -6.60
C ALA A 43 -16.40 -3.47 -6.93
N ILE A 44 -16.49 -4.64 -7.58
CA ILE A 44 -17.81 -5.23 -7.91
C ILE A 44 -18.53 -5.77 -6.69
N GLN A 45 -17.82 -6.35 -5.71
CA GLN A 45 -18.44 -6.78 -4.46
C GLN A 45 -19.03 -5.60 -3.69
N ALA A 46 -18.30 -4.48 -3.61
CA ALA A 46 -18.80 -3.25 -3.00
C ALA A 46 -20.00 -2.65 -3.75
N ARG A 47 -20.00 -2.77 -5.07
CA ARG A 47 -21.13 -2.35 -5.90
C ARG A 47 -22.39 -3.17 -5.64
N TYR A 48 -22.28 -4.49 -5.57
CA TYR A 48 -23.43 -5.35 -5.20
C TYR A 48 -23.98 -5.00 -3.81
N ILE A 49 -23.11 -4.71 -2.82
CA ILE A 49 -23.56 -4.22 -1.50
C ILE A 49 -24.44 -2.98 -1.67
N LEU A 50 -24.03 -2.01 -2.50
CA LEU A 50 -24.79 -0.77 -2.70
C LEU A 50 -26.11 -1.01 -3.45
N GLU A 51 -26.11 -1.82 -4.50
CA GLU A 51 -27.28 -2.06 -5.37
C GLU A 51 -28.34 -2.94 -4.68
N THR A 52 -27.92 -3.94 -3.93
CA THR A 52 -28.84 -4.88 -3.25
C THR A 52 -29.24 -4.40 -1.84
N GLY A 53 -28.45 -3.52 -1.23
CA GLY A 53 -28.58 -3.15 0.17
C GLY A 53 -28.14 -4.27 1.14
N ASP A 54 -27.58 -5.36 0.65
CA ASP A 54 -27.08 -6.48 1.46
C ASP A 54 -25.62 -6.24 1.87
N TRP A 55 -25.42 -5.78 3.09
CA TRP A 55 -24.11 -5.51 3.69
C TRP A 55 -23.42 -6.74 4.29
N ILE A 56 -23.99 -7.93 4.08
CA ILE A 56 -23.49 -9.19 4.64
C ILE A 56 -22.85 -10.05 3.56
N THR A 57 -23.49 -10.17 2.40
CA THR A 57 -23.13 -11.11 1.35
C THR A 57 -22.10 -10.53 0.39
N LEU A 58 -20.97 -11.20 0.22
CA LEU A 58 -20.01 -10.89 -0.83
C LEU A 58 -20.40 -11.61 -2.12
N GLN A 59 -20.82 -10.86 -3.13
CA GLN A 59 -21.30 -11.38 -4.41
C GLN A 59 -20.38 -10.95 -5.56
N TRP A 60 -20.21 -11.84 -6.53
CA TRP A 60 -19.62 -11.50 -7.82
C TRP A 60 -20.06 -12.54 -8.88
N GLY A 61 -20.29 -12.09 -10.13
CA GLY A 61 -20.59 -12.99 -11.24
C GLY A 61 -21.79 -13.93 -11.03
N GLY A 62 -22.78 -13.51 -10.25
CA GLY A 62 -23.95 -14.32 -9.91
C GLY A 62 -23.74 -15.35 -8.80
N GLY A 63 -22.54 -15.42 -8.22
CA GLY A 63 -22.19 -16.31 -7.11
C GLY A 63 -21.85 -15.59 -5.80
N VAL A 64 -21.81 -16.35 -4.72
CA VAL A 64 -21.44 -15.88 -3.38
C VAL A 64 -20.02 -16.35 -3.04
N SER A 65 -19.20 -15.48 -2.46
CA SER A 65 -17.82 -15.77 -2.06
C SER A 65 -17.51 -15.22 -0.68
N PHE A 66 -17.01 -16.07 0.22
CA PHE A 66 -16.58 -15.69 1.57
C PHE A 66 -15.08 -15.98 1.79
N ASP A 67 -14.29 -15.93 0.74
CA ASP A 67 -12.85 -16.20 0.79
C ASP A 67 -12.03 -15.07 1.43
N ARG A 68 -12.65 -13.93 1.76
CA ARG A 68 -12.03 -12.73 2.34
C ARG A 68 -12.99 -12.08 3.35
N THR A 69 -12.43 -11.26 4.24
CA THR A 69 -13.23 -10.43 5.16
C THR A 69 -13.78 -9.19 4.44
N ILE A 70 -14.92 -8.68 4.90
CA ILE A 70 -15.73 -7.67 4.18
C ILE A 70 -15.27 -6.22 4.36
N GLY A 71 -14.27 -5.96 5.20
CA GLY A 71 -13.97 -4.59 5.66
C GLY A 71 -13.65 -3.61 4.54
N ILE A 72 -12.81 -4.00 3.56
CA ILE A 72 -12.47 -3.08 2.46
C ILE A 72 -13.68 -2.82 1.54
N GLN A 73 -14.53 -3.81 1.31
CA GLN A 73 -15.75 -3.66 0.50
C GLN A 73 -16.74 -2.69 1.16
N TRP A 74 -16.86 -2.72 2.50
CA TRP A 74 -17.66 -1.72 3.21
C TRP A 74 -17.12 -0.30 3.03
N LEU A 75 -15.80 -0.11 3.12
CA LEU A 75 -15.19 1.20 2.90
C LEU A 75 -15.41 1.70 1.47
N ILE A 76 -15.24 0.82 0.47
CA ILE A 76 -15.50 1.16 -0.94
C ILE A 76 -17.00 1.46 -1.17
N ALA A 77 -17.91 0.65 -0.62
CA ALA A 77 -19.35 0.87 -0.74
C ALA A 77 -19.80 2.20 -0.11
N LEU A 78 -19.20 2.59 1.02
CA LEU A 78 -19.42 3.91 1.62
C LEU A 78 -18.92 5.03 0.70
N CYS A 79 -17.75 4.87 0.07
CA CYS A 79 -17.25 5.84 -0.91
C CYS A 79 -18.18 5.93 -2.13
N TYR A 80 -18.71 4.81 -2.62
CA TYR A 80 -19.70 4.81 -3.70
C TYR A 80 -20.98 5.54 -3.33
N LYS A 81 -21.45 5.37 -2.10
CA LYS A 81 -22.65 6.07 -1.61
C LYS A 81 -22.46 7.60 -1.56
N LEU A 82 -21.24 8.06 -1.28
CA LEU A 82 -20.92 9.49 -1.15
C LEU A 82 -20.54 10.14 -2.48
N PHE A 83 -19.82 9.44 -3.33
CA PHE A 83 -19.16 10.02 -4.52
C PHE A 83 -19.61 9.37 -5.84
N GLY A 84 -20.42 8.32 -5.80
CA GLY A 84 -20.80 7.55 -6.98
C GLY A 84 -19.84 6.39 -7.29
N VAL A 85 -20.29 5.49 -8.18
CA VAL A 85 -19.54 4.29 -8.59
C VAL A 85 -18.58 4.66 -9.71
N HIS A 86 -17.31 4.82 -9.39
CA HIS A 86 -16.22 5.06 -10.33
C HIS A 86 -14.87 4.67 -9.71
N GLU A 87 -13.81 4.59 -10.53
CA GLU A 87 -12.50 4.09 -10.15
C GLU A 87 -11.87 4.85 -8.97
N THR A 88 -11.99 6.17 -8.96
CA THR A 88 -11.47 6.98 -7.86
C THR A 88 -12.14 6.62 -6.52
N SER A 89 -13.44 6.34 -6.52
CA SER A 89 -14.16 5.93 -5.32
C SER A 89 -13.69 4.57 -4.79
N VAL A 90 -13.28 3.66 -5.68
CA VAL A 90 -12.65 2.38 -5.29
C VAL A 90 -11.32 2.61 -4.58
N ARG A 91 -10.52 3.53 -5.07
CA ARG A 91 -9.15 3.82 -4.60
C ARG A 91 -9.10 4.71 -3.36
N LEU A 92 -10.18 5.47 -3.11
CA LEU A 92 -10.21 6.47 -2.03
C LEU A 92 -9.84 5.94 -0.63
N PRO A 93 -10.29 4.75 -0.19
CA PRO A 93 -9.86 4.19 1.10
C PRO A 93 -8.34 4.01 1.20
N SER A 94 -7.69 3.51 0.15
CA SER A 94 -6.22 3.32 0.11
C SER A 94 -5.48 4.65 0.06
N MET A 95 -6.00 5.64 -0.66
CA MET A 95 -5.42 6.99 -0.73
C MET A 95 -5.44 7.70 0.63
N VAL A 96 -6.57 7.62 1.35
CA VAL A 96 -6.70 8.16 2.71
C VAL A 96 -5.75 7.42 3.66
N ALA A 97 -5.70 6.10 3.56
CA ALA A 97 -4.79 5.28 4.37
C ALA A 97 -3.32 5.61 4.12
N TYR A 98 -2.93 5.86 2.87
CA TYR A 98 -1.58 6.30 2.52
C TYR A 98 -1.23 7.65 3.15
N LEU A 99 -2.09 8.65 3.01
CA LEU A 99 -1.87 9.97 3.63
C LEU A 99 -1.75 9.86 5.15
N ALA A 100 -2.64 9.11 5.79
CA ALA A 100 -2.58 8.84 7.23
C ALA A 100 -1.29 8.12 7.62
N SER A 101 -0.84 7.13 6.83
CA SER A 101 0.40 6.39 7.07
C SER A 101 1.64 7.28 7.00
N ILE A 102 1.69 8.28 6.10
CA ILE A 102 2.76 9.28 6.04
C ILE A 102 2.81 10.08 7.35
N LEU A 103 1.66 10.58 7.82
CA LEU A 103 1.57 11.37 9.05
C LEU A 103 1.95 10.54 10.28
N LEU A 104 1.53 9.28 10.33
CA LEU A 104 1.87 8.35 11.40
C LEU A 104 3.36 7.99 11.36
N THR A 105 3.94 7.75 10.19
CA THR A 105 5.39 7.51 10.03
C THR A 105 6.20 8.71 10.52
N PHE A 106 5.78 9.94 10.19
CA PHE A 106 6.37 11.15 10.74
C PHE A 106 6.34 11.15 12.27
N ARG A 107 5.15 10.96 12.87
CA ARG A 107 4.98 11.06 14.31
C ARG A 107 5.71 9.95 15.06
N ILE A 108 5.68 8.73 14.55
CA ILE A 108 6.44 7.59 15.11
C ILE A 108 7.94 7.88 15.06
N GLY A 109 8.46 8.28 13.90
CA GLY A 109 9.88 8.63 13.73
C GLY A 109 10.31 9.78 14.63
N GLU A 110 9.45 10.81 14.79
CA GLU A 110 9.68 11.95 15.70
C GLU A 110 9.80 11.50 17.16
N ILE A 111 8.91 10.62 17.62
CA ILE A 111 8.94 10.08 18.99
C ILE A 111 10.17 9.19 19.21
N LEU A 112 10.50 8.35 18.25
CA LEU A 112 11.58 7.37 18.39
C LEU A 112 12.97 8.02 18.33
N LEU A 113 13.19 8.94 17.38
CA LEU A 113 14.53 9.40 16.99
C LEU A 113 14.63 10.91 16.75
N GLY A 114 13.53 11.63 16.93
CA GLY A 114 13.47 13.08 16.79
C GLY A 114 12.88 13.58 15.47
N ARG A 115 12.46 14.86 15.47
CA ARG A 115 11.66 15.48 14.41
C ARG A 115 12.30 15.41 13.02
N GLY A 116 13.62 15.57 12.91
CA GLY A 116 14.34 15.54 11.62
C GLY A 116 14.25 14.16 10.96
N ILE A 117 14.46 13.09 11.75
CA ILE A 117 14.38 11.70 11.25
C ILE A 117 12.94 11.35 10.93
N GLY A 118 11.98 11.75 11.76
CA GLY A 118 10.55 11.56 11.45
C GLY A 118 10.15 12.21 10.13
N TRP A 119 10.59 13.45 9.88
CA TRP A 119 10.33 14.18 8.64
C TRP A 119 10.92 13.49 7.41
N LEU A 120 12.20 13.12 7.46
CA LEU A 120 12.87 12.40 6.38
C LEU A 120 12.22 11.03 6.14
N GLY A 121 11.87 10.28 7.21
CA GLY A 121 11.20 8.99 7.10
C GLY A 121 9.84 9.11 6.41
N ALA A 122 9.04 10.11 6.75
CA ALA A 122 7.75 10.35 6.11
C ALA A 122 7.88 10.70 4.62
N ILE A 123 8.85 11.55 4.25
CA ILE A 123 9.14 11.87 2.85
C ILE A 123 9.59 10.62 2.10
N ILE A 124 10.53 9.84 2.64
CA ILE A 124 11.02 8.61 2.01
C ILE A 124 9.88 7.60 1.84
N PHE A 125 9.07 7.39 2.87
CA PHE A 125 7.92 6.50 2.78
C PHE A 125 6.97 6.91 1.64
N SER A 126 6.67 8.22 1.54
CA SER A 126 5.74 8.75 0.54
C SER A 126 6.21 8.62 -0.91
N ILE A 127 7.52 8.50 -1.15
CA ILE A 127 8.10 8.33 -2.50
C ILE A 127 8.72 6.94 -2.71
N THR A 128 8.38 5.98 -1.85
CA THR A 128 8.78 4.58 -2.04
C THR A 128 7.91 3.95 -3.13
N PRO A 129 8.48 3.41 -4.22
CA PRO A 129 7.71 3.01 -5.40
C PRO A 129 6.52 2.10 -5.11
N ILE A 130 6.72 0.99 -4.43
CA ILE A 130 5.63 0.04 -4.12
C ILE A 130 4.58 0.64 -3.18
N VAL A 131 4.94 1.57 -2.29
CA VAL A 131 3.99 2.28 -1.43
C VAL A 131 3.06 3.15 -2.28
N VAL A 132 3.64 3.89 -3.23
CA VAL A 132 2.87 4.73 -4.16
C VAL A 132 1.95 3.89 -5.05
N GLN A 133 2.43 2.75 -5.55
CA GLN A 133 1.61 1.82 -6.33
C GLN A 133 0.37 1.36 -5.55
N TYR A 134 0.56 0.93 -4.29
CA TYR A 134 -0.56 0.45 -3.47
C TYR A 134 -1.42 1.56 -2.86
N ALA A 135 -0.94 2.79 -2.84
CA ALA A 135 -1.77 3.97 -2.55
C ALA A 135 -2.83 4.21 -3.64
N GLY A 136 -2.50 3.90 -4.89
CA GLY A 136 -3.37 4.03 -6.06
C GLY A 136 -4.18 2.78 -6.41
N LEU A 137 -4.22 1.76 -5.55
CA LEU A 137 -5.01 0.54 -5.74
C LEU A 137 -6.10 0.43 -4.67
N GLY A 138 -7.32 0.12 -5.06
CA GLY A 138 -8.44 -0.12 -4.15
C GLY A 138 -8.34 -1.47 -3.43
N THR A 139 -7.23 -1.69 -2.69
CA THR A 139 -6.93 -2.95 -2.01
C THR A 139 -6.87 -2.80 -0.49
N GLN A 140 -6.76 -3.92 0.21
CA GLN A 140 -6.71 -3.99 1.67
C GLN A 140 -5.38 -3.50 2.27
N ASP A 141 -4.32 -3.44 1.45
CA ASP A 141 -2.93 -3.38 1.91
C ASP A 141 -2.57 -2.08 2.60
N MET A 142 -2.84 -0.93 1.95
CA MET A 142 -2.54 0.38 2.56
C MET A 142 -3.37 0.65 3.82
N THR A 143 -4.64 0.20 3.82
CA THR A 143 -5.50 0.31 5.01
C THR A 143 -4.94 -0.51 6.17
N LEU A 144 -4.40 -1.69 5.91
CA LEU A 144 -3.74 -2.53 6.92
C LEU A 144 -2.50 -1.82 7.50
N VAL A 145 -1.62 -1.30 6.64
CA VAL A 145 -0.42 -0.53 7.06
C VAL A 145 -0.80 0.65 7.96
N MET A 146 -1.84 1.40 7.58
CA MET A 146 -2.35 2.51 8.40
C MET A 146 -2.78 2.06 9.79
N LEU A 147 -3.52 0.96 9.90
CA LEU A 147 -4.02 0.45 11.18
C LEU A 147 -2.87 -0.03 12.07
N GLU A 148 -1.87 -0.69 11.53
CA GLU A 148 -0.67 -1.11 12.26
C GLU A 148 0.16 0.08 12.77
N LEU A 149 0.36 1.08 11.92
CA LEU A 149 1.02 2.32 12.33
C LEU A 149 0.24 3.06 13.41
N TRP A 150 -1.09 3.04 13.32
CA TRP A 150 -1.95 3.66 14.34
C TRP A 150 -1.84 2.92 15.67
N ALA A 151 -1.78 1.58 15.64
CA ALA A 151 -1.51 0.77 16.83
C ALA A 151 -0.14 1.11 17.45
N ALA A 152 0.90 1.25 16.63
CA ALA A 152 2.24 1.63 17.08
C ALA A 152 2.28 3.06 17.66
N TRP A 153 1.61 4.00 17.02
CA TRP A 153 1.47 5.38 17.52
C TRP A 153 0.73 5.42 18.86
N ALA A 154 -0.37 4.69 19.00
CA ALA A 154 -1.15 4.63 20.23
C ALA A 154 -0.34 4.07 21.41
N LEU A 155 0.50 3.04 21.17
CA LEU A 155 1.45 2.53 22.15
C LEU A 155 2.43 3.62 22.58
N LEU A 156 3.07 4.31 21.63
CA LEU A 156 4.06 5.35 21.91
C LEU A 156 3.44 6.52 22.69
N GLU A 157 2.29 7.02 22.25
CA GLU A 157 1.57 8.10 22.95
C GLU A 157 1.11 7.68 24.36
N SER A 158 0.67 6.45 24.53
CA SER A 158 0.35 5.89 25.86
C SER A 158 1.53 6.01 26.81
N ARG A 159 2.73 5.69 26.33
CA ARG A 159 3.97 5.76 27.13
C ARG A 159 4.41 7.19 27.40
N LEU A 160 4.33 8.07 26.39
CA LEU A 160 4.69 9.48 26.53
C LEU A 160 3.78 10.22 27.51
N GLN A 161 2.47 9.99 27.42
CA GLN A 161 1.48 10.68 28.26
C GLN A 161 1.24 9.98 29.60
N GLY A 162 1.79 8.79 29.84
CA GLY A 162 1.51 7.97 31.00
C GLY A 162 0.04 7.48 31.07
N ARG A 163 -0.68 7.49 29.94
CA ARG A 163 -2.13 7.16 29.87
C ARG A 163 -2.33 5.76 29.28
N ARG A 164 -2.37 4.75 30.13
CA ARG A 164 -2.58 3.35 29.73
C ARG A 164 -3.84 3.10 28.92
N SER A 165 -4.89 3.92 29.13
CA SER A 165 -6.15 3.83 28.37
C SER A 165 -5.96 4.01 26.84
N LEU A 166 -4.91 4.69 26.38
CA LEU A 166 -4.61 4.80 24.96
C LEU A 166 -4.24 3.45 24.32
N LEU A 167 -3.80 2.47 25.11
CA LEU A 167 -3.53 1.11 24.65
C LEU A 167 -4.81 0.38 24.19
N PHE A 168 -5.98 0.82 24.64
CA PHE A 168 -7.26 0.36 24.09
C PHE A 168 -7.31 0.56 22.58
N LEU A 169 -6.86 1.71 22.07
CA LEU A 169 -6.81 2.00 20.64
C LEU A 169 -5.86 1.04 19.90
N THR A 170 -4.72 0.67 20.51
CA THR A 170 -3.83 -0.37 19.94
C THR A 170 -4.60 -1.67 19.66
N GLY A 171 -5.38 -2.14 20.63
CA GLY A 171 -6.21 -3.34 20.47
C GLY A 171 -7.27 -3.18 19.39
N VAL A 172 -7.99 -2.04 19.37
CA VAL A 172 -9.03 -1.76 18.35
C VAL A 172 -8.43 -1.81 16.95
N MET A 173 -7.24 -1.22 16.72
CA MET A 173 -6.60 -1.19 15.41
C MET A 173 -6.24 -2.59 14.91
N PHE A 174 -5.74 -3.48 15.77
CA PHE A 174 -5.51 -4.88 15.40
C PHE A 174 -6.81 -5.64 15.11
N GLY A 175 -7.87 -5.41 15.90
CA GLY A 175 -9.18 -5.99 15.61
C GLY A 175 -9.76 -5.53 14.26
N TRP A 176 -9.66 -4.25 13.94
CA TRP A 176 -10.04 -3.73 12.62
C TRP A 176 -9.13 -4.23 11.50
N GLY A 177 -7.83 -4.44 11.79
CA GLY A 177 -6.92 -5.10 10.85
C GLY A 177 -7.41 -6.48 10.43
N PHE A 178 -8.02 -7.24 11.37
CA PHE A 178 -8.65 -8.51 11.05
C PHE A 178 -9.90 -8.33 10.17
N LEU A 179 -10.72 -7.31 10.42
CA LEU A 179 -11.87 -6.99 9.57
C LEU A 179 -11.42 -6.62 8.13
N ILE A 180 -10.30 -5.93 7.98
CA ILE A 180 -9.78 -5.51 6.67
C ILE A 180 -9.14 -6.68 5.91
N LYS A 181 -8.24 -7.46 6.53
CA LYS A 181 -7.43 -8.46 5.81
C LYS A 181 -7.39 -9.84 6.46
N GLY A 182 -8.29 -10.11 7.40
CA GLY A 182 -8.41 -11.40 8.06
C GLY A 182 -7.12 -11.84 8.77
N PHE A 183 -6.75 -13.09 8.60
CA PHE A 183 -5.61 -13.69 9.30
C PHE A 183 -4.24 -13.06 9.00
N MET A 184 -4.12 -12.24 7.95
CA MET A 184 -2.86 -11.57 7.60
C MET A 184 -2.39 -10.52 8.61
N ILE A 185 -3.25 -10.07 9.54
CA ILE A 185 -2.88 -9.19 10.65
C ILE A 185 -2.17 -9.93 11.79
N ILE A 186 -2.33 -11.26 11.88
CA ILE A 186 -1.81 -12.06 13.01
C ILE A 186 -0.28 -11.98 13.13
N PRO A 187 0.52 -12.13 12.06
CA PRO A 187 1.97 -11.95 12.15
C PRO A 187 2.35 -10.61 12.75
N ALA A 188 1.79 -9.52 12.25
CA ALA A 188 2.05 -8.19 12.79
C ALA A 188 1.64 -8.07 14.26
N THR A 189 0.51 -8.66 14.67
CA THR A 189 0.06 -8.66 16.06
C THR A 189 1.04 -9.44 16.96
N ILE A 190 1.49 -10.61 16.54
CA ILE A 190 2.47 -11.43 17.29
C ILE A 190 3.80 -10.70 17.41
N ALA A 191 4.32 -10.15 16.31
CA ALA A 191 5.55 -9.37 16.29
C ALA A 191 5.49 -8.13 17.20
N PHE A 192 4.28 -7.58 17.39
CA PHE A 192 4.07 -6.38 18.21
C PHE A 192 3.98 -6.66 19.71
N LEU A 193 3.54 -7.86 20.14
CA LEU A 193 3.36 -8.20 21.55
C LEU A 193 4.58 -7.90 22.43
N PRO A 194 5.84 -8.22 22.06
CA PRO A 194 6.99 -7.90 22.86
C PRO A 194 7.21 -6.40 23.11
N ALA A 195 6.75 -5.51 22.20
CA ALA A 195 6.85 -4.07 22.42
C ALA A 195 5.99 -3.60 23.61
N LEU A 196 4.90 -4.29 23.90
CA LEU A 196 4.06 -3.99 25.06
C LEU A 196 4.80 -4.26 26.39
N TRP A 197 5.71 -5.25 26.40
CA TRP A 197 6.44 -5.66 27.61
C TRP A 197 7.81 -5.00 27.72
N VAL A 198 8.66 -5.20 26.72
CA VAL A 198 10.07 -4.82 26.76
C VAL A 198 10.25 -3.31 26.84
N ASP A 199 9.59 -2.56 25.96
CA ASP A 199 9.69 -1.11 25.94
C ASP A 199 9.03 -0.46 27.18
N GLY A 200 8.07 -1.14 27.78
CA GLY A 200 7.45 -0.74 29.06
C GLY A 200 8.39 -0.85 30.25
N LEU A 201 9.23 -1.89 30.31
CA LEU A 201 10.22 -2.11 31.37
C LEU A 201 11.38 -1.12 31.30
N ILE A 202 11.84 -0.81 30.08
CA ILE A 202 12.96 0.12 29.85
C ILE A 202 12.58 1.56 30.24
N ASN A 203 11.33 1.96 30.04
CA ASN A 203 10.83 3.32 30.32
C ASN A 203 10.34 3.51 31.77
N SER A 204 10.08 2.44 32.52
CA SER A 204 9.84 2.59 33.96
C SER A 204 11.16 3.05 34.60
N ASN A 205 11.11 4.08 35.47
CA ASN A 205 12.26 4.68 36.17
C ASN A 205 13.12 3.65 37.00
N LEU A 206 12.89 2.36 36.80
CA LEU A 206 13.58 1.24 37.41
C LEU A 206 15.03 1.06 36.89
N ILE A 207 15.40 1.68 35.75
CA ILE A 207 16.77 1.63 35.22
C ILE A 207 17.70 2.68 35.87
N LYS A 208 17.17 3.68 36.58
CA LYS A 208 17.97 4.66 37.33
C LYS A 208 18.46 4.12 38.69
N SER A 209 17.91 3.07 39.20
CA SER A 209 18.41 2.31 40.36
C SER A 209 19.06 1.02 39.87
N GLU A 210 20.25 0.69 40.37
CA GLU A 210 20.99 -0.53 40.02
C GLU A 210 20.09 -1.78 39.94
N PRO A 211 20.33 -2.68 38.98
CA PRO A 211 19.47 -3.84 38.77
C PRO A 211 19.69 -4.90 39.85
N THR A 212 19.25 -4.62 41.07
CA THR A 212 19.42 -5.54 42.22
C THR A 212 18.42 -6.70 42.21
N ASN A 213 17.45 -6.75 41.28
CA ASN A 213 16.50 -7.85 41.27
C ASN A 213 16.11 -8.28 39.83
N PRO A 214 16.67 -9.38 39.30
CA PRO A 214 16.34 -9.89 37.96
C PRO A 214 14.87 -10.30 37.80
N LYS A 215 14.11 -10.54 38.86
CA LYS A 215 12.67 -10.87 38.81
C LYS A 215 11.79 -9.69 38.37
N LYS A 216 12.27 -8.45 38.46
CA LYS A 216 11.53 -7.28 37.97
C LYS A 216 11.51 -7.19 36.44
N TRP A 217 12.41 -7.82 35.72
CA TRP A 217 12.48 -7.86 34.28
C TRP A 217 11.34 -8.68 33.63
N LEU A 218 10.69 -9.53 34.41
CA LEU A 218 9.57 -10.38 33.98
C LEU A 218 8.20 -9.88 34.45
N SER A 219 8.10 -8.68 35.03
CA SER A 219 6.80 -8.16 35.46
C SER A 219 5.98 -7.68 34.26
N ILE A 220 4.97 -8.47 33.91
CA ILE A 220 3.98 -8.12 32.88
C ILE A 220 3.12 -6.97 33.40
N ASP A 221 2.96 -5.90 32.61
CA ASP A 221 1.98 -4.85 32.90
C ASP A 221 0.57 -5.35 32.55
N TRP A 222 -0.05 -6.08 33.47
CA TRP A 222 -1.39 -6.66 33.28
C TRP A 222 -2.47 -5.61 32.95
N VAL A 223 -2.31 -4.39 33.46
CA VAL A 223 -3.24 -3.30 33.17
C VAL A 223 -3.10 -2.87 31.70
N ALA A 224 -1.89 -2.79 31.19
CA ALA A 224 -1.64 -2.54 29.77
C ALA A 224 -2.25 -3.62 28.89
N MET A 225 -2.02 -4.90 29.26
CA MET A 225 -2.60 -6.04 28.52
C MET A 225 -4.12 -6.05 28.57
N LEU A 226 -4.73 -5.68 29.69
CA LEU A 226 -6.18 -5.56 29.81
C LEU A 226 -6.74 -4.50 28.83
N TRP A 227 -6.12 -3.33 28.75
CA TRP A 227 -6.55 -2.29 27.80
C TRP A 227 -6.42 -2.74 26.35
N VAL A 228 -5.31 -3.37 25.97
CA VAL A 228 -5.14 -3.92 24.61
C VAL A 228 -6.16 -5.03 24.35
N GLY A 229 -6.37 -5.94 25.32
CA GLY A 229 -7.35 -7.02 25.19
C GLY A 229 -8.78 -6.51 25.03
N LEU A 230 -9.20 -5.54 25.86
CA LEU A 230 -10.52 -4.91 25.74
C LEU A 230 -10.67 -4.20 24.37
N GLY A 231 -9.65 -3.48 23.94
CA GLY A 231 -9.63 -2.86 22.63
C GLY A 231 -9.72 -3.90 21.51
N GLY A 232 -9.00 -5.00 21.63
CA GLY A 232 -9.04 -6.11 20.66
C GLY A 232 -10.44 -6.73 20.55
N VAL A 233 -11.08 -7.01 21.67
CA VAL A 233 -12.47 -7.52 21.70
C VAL A 233 -13.42 -6.54 21.00
N ILE A 234 -13.38 -5.26 21.35
CA ILE A 234 -14.23 -4.23 20.73
C ILE A 234 -13.91 -4.08 19.23
N GLY A 235 -12.63 -4.09 18.87
CA GLY A 235 -12.20 -4.01 17.47
C GLY A 235 -12.60 -5.21 16.62
N LEU A 236 -12.76 -6.38 17.22
CA LEU A 236 -13.25 -7.60 16.56
C LEU A 236 -14.78 -7.66 16.43
N LEU A 237 -15.53 -6.87 17.19
CA LEU A 237 -17.00 -6.94 17.14
C LEU A 237 -17.58 -6.78 15.71
N PRO A 238 -17.10 -5.88 14.84
CA PRO A 238 -17.63 -5.76 13.50
C PRO A 238 -17.46 -7.05 12.67
N VAL A 239 -16.30 -7.70 12.74
CA VAL A 239 -16.06 -8.94 11.99
C VAL A 239 -16.82 -10.12 12.60
N ILE A 240 -16.94 -10.18 13.92
CA ILE A 240 -17.74 -11.20 14.62
C ILE A 240 -19.21 -11.04 14.25
N GLY A 241 -19.73 -9.82 14.27
CA GLY A 241 -21.12 -9.51 13.88
C GLY A 241 -21.39 -9.86 12.42
N TRP A 242 -20.47 -9.52 11.51
CA TRP A 242 -20.57 -9.91 10.12
C TRP A 242 -20.56 -11.43 9.91
N LEU A 243 -19.61 -12.16 10.53
CA LEU A 243 -19.54 -13.61 10.44
C LEU A 243 -20.77 -14.28 11.04
N TRP A 244 -21.27 -13.78 12.17
CA TRP A 244 -22.50 -14.27 12.77
C TRP A 244 -23.69 -14.11 11.82
N ALA A 245 -23.89 -12.92 11.25
CA ALA A 245 -24.95 -12.66 10.28
C ALA A 245 -24.82 -13.52 9.03
N ALA A 246 -23.61 -13.68 8.48
CA ALA A 246 -23.34 -14.54 7.34
C ALA A 246 -23.64 -16.03 7.66
N THR A 247 -23.30 -16.49 8.86
CA THR A 247 -23.63 -17.88 9.26
C THR A 247 -25.10 -18.12 9.47
N GLN A 248 -25.88 -17.12 9.92
CA GLN A 248 -27.34 -17.23 9.99
C GLN A 248 -27.96 -17.42 8.58
N GLN A 249 -27.40 -16.77 7.57
CA GLN A 249 -27.94 -16.79 6.21
C GLN A 249 -27.43 -17.98 5.38
N TYR A 250 -26.16 -18.39 5.56
CA TYR A 250 -25.48 -19.39 4.72
C TYR A 250 -24.97 -20.62 5.50
N GLY A 251 -25.33 -20.77 6.77
CA GLY A 251 -24.79 -21.82 7.63
C GLY A 251 -23.29 -21.61 7.90
N TRP A 252 -22.57 -22.67 8.20
CA TRP A 252 -21.14 -22.60 8.55
C TRP A 252 -20.18 -22.38 7.36
N GLY A 253 -20.71 -22.36 6.11
CA GLY A 253 -19.94 -22.21 4.88
C GLY A 253 -19.01 -20.99 4.88
N PRO A 254 -19.46 -19.78 5.24
CA PRO A 254 -18.61 -18.58 5.29
C PRO A 254 -17.38 -18.73 6.18
N LEU A 255 -17.55 -19.26 7.38
CA LEU A 255 -16.45 -19.49 8.32
C LEU A 255 -15.49 -20.58 7.82
N GLN A 256 -16.03 -21.67 7.29
CA GLN A 256 -15.23 -22.76 6.72
C GLN A 256 -14.37 -22.27 5.54
N THR A 257 -14.93 -21.45 4.65
CA THR A 257 -14.22 -20.88 3.51
C THR A 257 -13.11 -19.95 3.96
N LEU A 258 -13.39 -19.07 4.91
CA LEU A 258 -12.41 -18.10 5.43
C LEU A 258 -11.23 -18.79 6.14
N VAL A 259 -11.52 -19.79 6.97
CA VAL A 259 -10.49 -20.59 7.67
C VAL A 259 -9.77 -21.51 6.69
N GLY A 260 -10.50 -22.15 5.78
CA GLY A 260 -9.95 -23.05 4.75
C GLY A 260 -8.93 -22.36 3.86
N LYS A 261 -9.11 -21.07 3.57
CA LYS A 261 -8.14 -20.28 2.80
C LYS A 261 -6.77 -20.19 3.47
N VAL A 262 -6.69 -20.13 4.78
CA VAL A 262 -5.42 -20.11 5.52
C VAL A 262 -4.64 -21.40 5.28
N PHE A 263 -5.33 -22.55 5.37
CA PHE A 263 -4.73 -23.86 5.09
C PHE A 263 -4.34 -24.00 3.62
N PHE A 264 -5.21 -23.54 2.70
CA PHE A 264 -4.94 -23.53 1.27
C PHE A 264 -3.67 -22.73 0.93
N LEU A 265 -3.52 -21.49 1.45
CA LEU A 265 -2.33 -20.65 1.24
C LEU A 265 -1.04 -21.26 1.81
N ASN A 266 -1.16 -22.15 2.79
CA ASN A 266 -0.02 -22.85 3.39
C ASN A 266 0.36 -24.12 2.63
N GLN A 267 -0.59 -24.76 1.93
CA GLN A 267 -0.40 -26.08 1.30
C GLN A 267 -0.08 -25.98 -0.20
N GLN A 268 -0.58 -24.98 -0.90
CA GLN A 268 -0.39 -24.86 -2.36
C GLN A 268 0.80 -23.94 -2.71
N GLU A 269 1.50 -24.33 -3.79
CA GLU A 269 2.61 -23.59 -4.38
C GLU A 269 2.14 -22.38 -5.23
N PHE A 270 1.02 -21.77 -4.88
CA PHE A 270 0.54 -20.57 -5.56
C PHE A 270 1.48 -19.40 -5.18
N HIS A 271 2.25 -18.92 -6.16
CA HIS A 271 3.34 -17.96 -5.93
C HIS A 271 4.39 -18.45 -4.90
N SER A 272 4.73 -19.75 -4.89
CA SER A 272 5.81 -20.23 -4.06
C SER A 272 7.14 -19.60 -4.51
N ALA A 273 7.74 -18.85 -3.61
CA ALA A 273 9.08 -18.30 -3.80
C ALA A 273 10.00 -18.84 -2.72
N GLY A 274 11.27 -18.99 -3.06
CA GLY A 274 12.28 -19.49 -2.12
C GLY A 274 12.42 -18.64 -0.85
N PRO A 275 13.08 -19.15 0.20
CA PRO A 275 13.22 -18.48 1.49
C PRO A 275 13.96 -17.13 1.41
N LEU A 276 14.72 -16.89 0.36
CA LEU A 276 15.46 -15.64 0.15
C LEU A 276 14.66 -14.58 -0.63
N TYR A 277 13.39 -14.84 -0.95
CA TYR A 277 12.58 -13.95 -1.78
C TYR A 277 12.53 -12.51 -1.24
N TYR A 278 12.23 -12.30 0.03
CA TYR A 278 12.11 -10.96 0.60
C TYR A 278 13.45 -10.26 0.84
N PHE A 279 14.56 -10.99 0.86
CA PHE A 279 15.90 -10.38 0.98
C PHE A 279 16.27 -9.51 -0.22
N TRP A 280 15.82 -9.88 -1.42
CA TRP A 280 16.03 -9.09 -2.64
C TRP A 280 14.78 -8.29 -3.04
N ASN A 281 13.58 -8.83 -2.80
CA ASN A 281 12.31 -8.21 -3.20
C ASN A 281 12.09 -6.85 -2.51
N ILE A 282 12.31 -6.78 -1.19
CA ILE A 282 12.12 -5.53 -0.44
C ILE A 282 13.10 -4.45 -0.92
N PRO A 283 14.43 -4.68 -0.99
CA PRO A 283 15.36 -3.68 -1.51
C PRO A 283 15.04 -3.21 -2.92
N VAL A 284 14.58 -4.09 -3.80
CA VAL A 284 14.24 -3.74 -5.20
C VAL A 284 12.97 -2.90 -5.27
N ASN A 285 11.89 -3.32 -4.62
CA ASN A 285 10.61 -2.61 -4.66
C ASN A 285 10.61 -1.29 -3.86
N ALA A 286 11.54 -1.14 -2.93
CA ALA A 286 11.77 0.10 -2.19
C ALA A 286 13.03 0.85 -2.67
N PHE A 287 13.55 0.55 -3.85
CA PHE A 287 14.78 1.17 -4.36
C PHE A 287 14.62 2.71 -4.58
N PRO A 288 15.64 3.52 -4.25
CA PRO A 288 16.94 3.16 -3.62
C PRO A 288 16.85 3.06 -2.08
N TRP A 289 15.71 3.42 -1.49
CA TRP A 289 15.52 3.55 -0.04
C TRP A 289 15.72 2.23 0.69
N GLY A 290 15.37 1.10 0.07
CA GLY A 290 15.58 -0.22 0.64
C GLY A 290 17.04 -0.49 1.00
N ILE A 291 17.98 -0.15 0.10
CA ILE A 291 19.42 -0.33 0.33
C ILE A 291 19.92 0.65 1.42
N ILE A 292 19.52 1.92 1.32
CA ILE A 292 19.89 2.95 2.30
C ILE A 292 19.31 2.59 3.68
N GLY A 293 18.12 1.99 3.73
CA GLY A 293 17.48 1.53 4.95
C GLY A 293 18.25 0.42 5.67
N LEU A 294 18.88 -0.50 4.93
CA LEU A 294 19.73 -1.53 5.55
C LEU A 294 20.95 -0.92 6.25
N ILE A 295 21.54 0.15 5.67
CA ILE A 295 22.62 0.91 6.33
C ILE A 295 22.09 1.56 7.61
N GLY A 296 20.92 2.18 7.56
CA GLY A 296 20.28 2.80 8.72
C GLY A 296 19.90 1.80 9.80
N LEU A 297 19.42 0.60 9.43
CA LEU A 297 19.19 -0.50 10.35
C LEU A 297 20.48 -0.86 11.11
N ALA A 298 21.58 -1.03 10.39
CA ALA A 298 22.89 -1.29 10.99
C ALA A 298 23.30 -0.17 11.98
N LEU A 299 23.08 1.10 11.59
CA LEU A 299 23.35 2.23 12.48
C LEU A 299 22.44 2.24 13.72
N CYS A 300 21.17 1.87 13.61
CA CYS A 300 20.28 1.74 14.77
C CYS A 300 20.71 0.62 15.72
N ILE A 301 21.34 -0.43 15.20
CA ILE A 301 21.85 -1.54 16.03
C ILE A 301 23.12 -1.15 16.77
N TRP A 302 24.08 -0.53 16.09
CA TRP A 302 25.44 -0.37 16.62
C TRP A 302 25.78 1.03 17.11
N SER A 303 25.15 2.09 16.56
CA SER A 303 25.48 3.46 16.95
C SER A 303 24.77 3.90 18.23
N PRO A 304 25.48 4.37 19.26
CA PRO A 304 24.87 4.92 20.47
C PRO A 304 23.98 6.15 20.21
N ARG A 305 24.20 6.87 19.13
CA ARG A 305 23.45 8.08 18.74
C ARG A 305 21.98 7.80 18.49
N TYR A 306 21.65 6.62 17.93
CA TYR A 306 20.29 6.25 17.54
C TYR A 306 19.65 5.25 18.52
N LYS A 307 20.17 5.19 19.75
CA LYS A 307 19.51 4.43 20.82
C LYS A 307 18.24 5.11 21.26
N THR A 308 17.16 4.35 21.28
CA THR A 308 15.87 4.75 21.82
C THR A 308 15.42 3.81 22.92
N SER A 309 14.59 4.30 23.83
CA SER A 309 13.94 3.47 24.86
C SER A 309 12.91 2.51 24.27
N TYR A 310 12.47 2.76 23.03
CA TYR A 310 11.50 1.93 22.29
C TYR A 310 12.20 1.05 21.25
N ARG A 311 13.31 0.45 21.66
CA ARG A 311 14.18 -0.32 20.75
C ARG A 311 13.48 -1.53 20.15
N TRP A 312 12.57 -2.16 20.90
CA TRP A 312 11.80 -3.28 20.37
C TRP A 312 10.91 -2.82 19.21
N LEU A 313 10.19 -1.73 19.37
CA LEU A 313 9.32 -1.21 18.30
C LEU A 313 10.13 -0.78 17.06
N LEU A 314 11.31 -0.16 17.27
CA LEU A 314 12.16 0.29 16.15
C LEU A 314 12.86 -0.87 15.41
N LEU A 315 13.26 -1.92 16.10
CA LEU A 315 14.08 -3.01 15.55
C LEU A 315 13.40 -4.37 15.66
N GLY A 316 12.96 -4.75 16.86
CA GLY A 316 12.44 -6.09 17.14
C GLY A 316 11.16 -6.39 16.37
N TYR A 317 10.20 -5.48 16.38
CA TYR A 317 8.94 -5.64 15.67
C TYR A 317 9.14 -5.86 14.16
N PRO A 318 9.82 -4.98 13.40
CA PRO A 318 9.95 -5.19 11.97
C PRO A 318 10.87 -6.37 11.61
N ILE A 319 11.88 -6.70 12.45
CA ILE A 319 12.72 -7.88 12.22
C ILE A 319 11.92 -9.16 12.44
N LEU A 320 11.12 -9.24 13.52
CA LEU A 320 10.29 -10.42 13.77
C LEU A 320 9.23 -10.59 12.70
N LEU A 321 8.55 -9.52 12.31
CA LEU A 321 7.59 -9.55 11.20
C LEU A 321 8.25 -9.99 9.88
N PHE A 322 9.46 -9.52 9.59
CA PHE A 322 10.22 -9.99 8.42
C PHE A 322 10.48 -11.51 8.49
N VAL A 323 10.88 -12.03 9.66
CA VAL A 323 11.10 -13.46 9.86
C VAL A 323 9.80 -14.24 9.65
N GLU A 324 8.70 -13.80 10.26
CA GLU A 324 7.38 -14.44 10.12
C GLU A 324 6.92 -14.49 8.67
N LEU A 325 7.05 -13.38 7.92
CA LEU A 325 6.70 -13.34 6.49
C LEU A 325 7.55 -14.33 5.66
N ASN A 326 8.80 -14.60 6.04
CA ASN A 326 9.64 -15.58 5.34
C ASN A 326 9.27 -17.04 5.64
N ILE A 327 8.58 -17.31 6.75
CA ILE A 327 8.11 -18.67 7.12
C ILE A 327 6.97 -19.10 6.18
N PHE A 328 6.10 -18.18 5.76
CA PHE A 328 4.99 -18.51 4.86
C PHE A 328 5.51 -18.93 3.47
N ARG A 329 4.90 -19.98 2.89
CA ARG A 329 5.26 -20.47 1.54
C ARG A 329 4.81 -19.51 0.45
N THR A 330 3.57 -19.04 0.53
CA THR A 330 3.04 -18.04 -0.41
C THR A 330 3.71 -16.68 -0.16
N LYS A 331 4.38 -16.15 -1.16
CA LYS A 331 5.08 -14.87 -1.10
C LYS A 331 4.66 -13.97 -2.25
N THR A 332 4.21 -12.77 -1.93
CA THR A 332 3.89 -11.74 -2.93
C THR A 332 4.75 -10.50 -2.68
N ALA A 333 4.93 -9.69 -3.72
CA ALA A 333 5.76 -8.50 -3.65
C ALA A 333 5.26 -7.47 -2.60
N TYR A 334 3.98 -7.48 -2.29
CA TYR A 334 3.32 -6.48 -1.44
C TYR A 334 3.10 -6.89 0.02
N TYR A 335 3.27 -8.16 0.40
CA TYR A 335 3.17 -8.54 1.82
C TYR A 335 4.12 -7.75 2.73
N PRO A 336 5.35 -7.38 2.29
CA PRO A 336 6.24 -6.55 3.09
C PRO A 336 5.87 -5.07 3.19
N LEU A 337 4.76 -4.59 2.62
CA LEU A 337 4.33 -3.19 2.76
C LEU A 337 4.32 -2.71 4.21
N GLN A 338 3.95 -3.57 5.15
CA GLN A 338 3.97 -3.34 6.59
C GLN A 338 5.36 -2.97 7.15
N LEU A 339 6.44 -3.41 6.50
CA LEU A 339 7.82 -3.13 6.89
C LEU A 339 8.34 -1.79 6.36
N LEU A 340 7.72 -1.23 5.33
CA LEU A 340 8.26 -0.08 4.61
C LEU A 340 8.29 1.23 5.40
N PRO A 341 7.35 1.53 6.32
CA PRO A 341 7.47 2.69 7.21
C PRO A 341 8.74 2.63 8.07
N TRP A 342 9.07 1.45 8.59
CA TRP A 342 10.26 1.23 9.40
C TRP A 342 11.53 1.33 8.56
N MET A 343 11.52 0.76 7.37
CA MET A 343 12.61 0.91 6.41
C MET A 343 12.84 2.37 6.01
N ALA A 344 11.79 3.15 5.85
CA ALA A 344 11.88 4.58 5.57
C ALA A 344 12.50 5.35 6.75
N ILE A 345 12.14 5.00 8.00
CA ILE A 345 12.76 5.57 9.20
C ILE A 345 14.24 5.19 9.27
N TRP A 346 14.61 3.93 8.98
CA TRP A 346 16.01 3.51 8.92
C TRP A 346 16.77 4.25 7.82
N SER A 347 16.17 4.44 6.65
CA SER A 347 16.79 5.22 5.57
C SER A 347 17.03 6.68 5.98
N ALA A 348 16.08 7.26 6.73
CA ALA A 348 16.24 8.59 7.31
C ALA A 348 17.40 8.66 8.31
N VAL A 349 17.61 7.60 9.11
CA VAL A 349 18.77 7.49 10.02
C VAL A 349 20.08 7.49 9.24
N ALA A 350 20.17 6.74 8.13
CA ALA A 350 21.38 6.72 7.29
C ALA A 350 21.68 8.11 6.71
N LEU A 351 20.67 8.80 6.19
CA LEU A 351 20.83 10.16 5.66
C LEU A 351 21.18 11.18 6.76
N ASP A 352 20.53 11.10 7.93
CA ASP A 352 20.87 11.95 9.09
C ASP A 352 22.33 11.73 9.50
N HIS A 353 22.79 10.50 9.54
CA HIS A 353 24.17 10.15 9.86
C HIS A 353 25.16 10.82 8.91
N CYS A 354 24.94 10.71 7.59
CA CYS A 354 25.80 11.32 6.59
C CYS A 354 25.82 12.86 6.67
N THR A 355 24.65 13.46 6.87
CA THR A 355 24.54 14.92 6.99
C THR A 355 25.19 15.44 8.28
N GLU A 356 25.08 14.72 9.38
CA GLU A 356 25.67 15.07 10.67
C GLU A 356 27.20 14.97 10.65
N TYR A 357 27.75 13.94 10.00
CA TYR A 357 29.19 13.86 9.79
C TYR A 357 29.71 15.04 8.99
N TYR A 358 29.01 15.46 7.95
CA TYR A 358 29.37 16.66 7.19
C TYR A 358 29.20 17.95 8.01
N ARG A 359 28.24 18.02 8.94
CA ARG A 359 28.10 19.16 9.87
C ARG A 359 29.28 19.28 10.82
N LYS A 360 29.83 18.15 11.28
CA LYS A 360 30.98 18.11 12.18
C LYS A 360 32.29 18.38 11.45
N ASP A 361 32.46 17.79 10.29
CA ASP A 361 33.64 17.96 9.44
C ASP A 361 33.23 18.09 7.97
N ARG A 362 33.39 19.29 7.43
CA ARG A 362 33.14 19.58 6.00
C ARG A 362 34.02 18.76 5.03
N ARG A 363 35.09 18.14 5.51
CA ARG A 363 35.95 17.23 4.73
C ARG A 363 35.37 15.82 4.62
N SER A 364 34.36 15.49 5.40
CA SER A 364 33.69 14.20 5.31
C SER A 364 33.23 13.91 3.87
N GLN A 365 33.64 12.77 3.33
CA GLN A 365 33.33 12.36 1.96
C GLN A 365 32.03 11.57 1.82
N LEU A 366 31.30 11.27 2.93
CA LEU A 366 30.10 10.41 2.89
C LEU A 366 29.02 10.95 1.95
N LEU A 367 28.71 12.26 2.01
CA LEU A 367 27.75 12.87 1.09
C LEU A 367 28.26 12.87 -0.36
N GLY A 368 29.58 13.00 -0.54
CA GLY A 368 30.22 12.88 -1.86
C GLY A 368 30.09 11.51 -2.45
N GLN A 369 30.33 10.46 -1.66
CA GLN A 369 30.18 9.05 -2.08
C GLN A 369 28.72 8.72 -2.43
N LEU A 370 27.76 9.16 -1.62
CA LEU A 370 26.34 9.04 -1.94
C LEU A 370 25.98 9.79 -3.23
N SER A 371 26.50 11.02 -3.41
CA SER A 371 26.30 11.80 -4.65
C SER A 371 26.87 11.10 -5.88
N GLN A 372 28.03 10.44 -5.77
CA GLN A 372 28.61 9.62 -6.84
C GLN A 372 27.75 8.38 -7.11
N GLY A 373 27.19 7.75 -6.07
CA GLY A 373 26.25 6.63 -6.21
C GLY A 373 25.00 7.02 -7.00
N PHE A 374 24.34 8.13 -6.63
CA PHE A 374 23.19 8.66 -7.37
C PHE A 374 23.55 9.07 -8.81
N PHE A 375 24.74 9.64 -9.03
CA PHE A 375 25.22 9.95 -10.37
C PHE A 375 25.42 8.68 -11.21
N GLY A 376 26.00 7.62 -10.64
CA GLY A 376 26.15 6.33 -11.31
C GLY A 376 24.80 5.73 -11.71
N LEU A 377 23.81 5.79 -10.80
CA LEU A 377 22.44 5.37 -11.09
C LEU A 377 21.81 6.22 -12.21
N ALA A 378 22.02 7.53 -12.20
CA ALA A 378 21.54 8.41 -13.26
C ALA A 378 22.11 8.03 -14.63
N LEU A 379 23.39 7.70 -14.70
CA LEU A 379 24.03 7.24 -15.96
C LEU A 379 23.44 5.91 -16.45
N VAL A 380 23.19 4.95 -15.55
CA VAL A 380 22.53 3.67 -15.88
C VAL A 380 21.15 3.93 -16.45
N LEU A 381 20.36 4.81 -15.80
CA LEU A 381 19.02 5.17 -16.27
C LEU A 381 19.05 5.86 -17.64
N LEU A 382 19.97 6.82 -17.87
CA LEU A 382 20.11 7.46 -19.17
C LEU A 382 20.49 6.45 -20.26
N THR A 383 21.41 5.53 -19.97
CA THR A 383 21.76 4.45 -20.90
C THR A 383 20.56 3.58 -21.23
N ALA A 384 19.77 3.18 -20.21
CA ALA A 384 18.55 2.42 -20.41
C ALA A 384 17.52 3.19 -21.26
N GLY A 385 17.38 4.50 -21.02
CA GLY A 385 16.50 5.37 -21.82
C GLY A 385 16.92 5.42 -23.29
N VAL A 386 18.20 5.57 -23.57
CA VAL A 386 18.74 5.55 -24.95
C VAL A 386 18.50 4.20 -25.62
N LEU A 387 18.69 3.08 -24.92
CA LEU A 387 18.43 1.74 -25.45
C LEU A 387 16.95 1.52 -25.77
N LEU A 388 16.03 2.03 -24.93
CA LEU A 388 14.59 2.00 -25.22
C LEU A 388 14.26 2.80 -26.48
N PHE A 389 14.80 4.01 -26.63
CA PHE A 389 14.56 4.84 -27.81
C PHE A 389 15.18 4.29 -29.10
N SER A 390 16.27 3.54 -28.99
CA SER A 390 16.95 2.95 -30.18
C SER A 390 16.16 1.81 -30.83
N GLY A 391 15.06 1.35 -30.25
CA GLY A 391 14.25 0.24 -30.76
C GLY A 391 14.88 -1.15 -30.59
N VAL A 392 16.00 -1.25 -29.87
CA VAL A 392 16.63 -2.54 -29.53
C VAL A 392 15.70 -3.40 -28.67
N ILE A 393 14.86 -2.76 -27.87
CA ILE A 393 13.83 -3.43 -27.04
C ILE A 393 12.49 -3.19 -27.72
N ALA A 394 11.84 -4.25 -28.20
CA ALA A 394 10.52 -4.18 -28.82
C ALA A 394 9.44 -4.01 -27.74
N VAL A 395 8.93 -2.79 -27.59
CA VAL A 395 7.84 -2.42 -26.68
C VAL A 395 6.90 -1.47 -27.45
N GLU A 396 5.65 -1.39 -27.04
CA GLU A 396 4.64 -0.48 -27.61
C GLU A 396 5.11 1.00 -27.51
N LEU A 397 4.98 1.76 -28.61
CA LEU A 397 5.57 3.10 -28.74
C LEU A 397 5.15 4.09 -27.64
N ASP A 398 3.90 4.07 -27.24
CA ASP A 398 3.39 5.02 -26.24
C ASP A 398 3.90 4.66 -24.83
N VAL A 399 4.03 3.37 -24.51
CA VAL A 399 4.66 2.89 -23.27
C VAL A 399 6.12 3.29 -23.25
N ILE A 400 6.86 3.11 -24.37
CA ILE A 400 8.27 3.50 -24.46
C ILE A 400 8.44 5.00 -24.16
N ARG A 401 7.63 5.87 -24.73
CA ARG A 401 7.72 7.33 -24.51
C ARG A 401 7.52 7.68 -23.04
N SER A 402 6.49 7.13 -22.42
CA SER A 402 6.17 7.39 -21.02
C SER A 402 7.26 6.87 -20.07
N VAL A 403 7.75 5.67 -20.30
CA VAL A 403 8.88 5.09 -19.53
C VAL A 403 10.15 5.92 -19.71
N ALA A 404 10.46 6.35 -20.92
CA ALA A 404 11.63 7.17 -21.19
C ALA A 404 11.57 8.54 -20.51
N ILE A 405 10.39 9.17 -20.44
CA ILE A 405 10.20 10.43 -19.69
C ILE A 405 10.46 10.20 -18.20
N VAL A 406 9.88 9.15 -17.60
CA VAL A 406 10.12 8.78 -16.19
C VAL A 406 11.61 8.59 -15.91
N ILE A 407 12.29 7.79 -16.72
CA ILE A 407 13.74 7.54 -16.61
C ILE A 407 14.52 8.84 -16.70
N THR A 408 14.16 9.71 -17.63
CA THR A 408 14.85 11.00 -17.84
C THR A 408 14.65 11.94 -16.63
N ILE A 409 13.42 12.06 -16.11
CA ILE A 409 13.12 12.87 -14.91
C ILE A 409 13.96 12.38 -13.72
N LEU A 410 13.95 11.07 -13.48
CA LEU A 410 14.68 10.46 -12.38
C LEU A 410 16.20 10.64 -12.54
N ALA A 411 16.72 10.44 -13.73
CA ALA A 411 18.14 10.59 -14.04
C ALA A 411 18.59 12.05 -13.86
N ILE A 412 17.88 13.01 -14.42
CA ILE A 412 18.20 14.45 -14.24
C ILE A 412 18.18 14.80 -12.77
N GLY A 413 17.15 14.36 -12.02
CA GLY A 413 17.06 14.60 -10.58
C GLY A 413 18.30 14.06 -9.83
N TRP A 414 18.77 12.87 -10.18
CA TRP A 414 19.91 12.23 -9.51
C TRP A 414 21.29 12.67 -10.01
N LEU A 415 21.39 13.48 -11.07
CA LEU A 415 22.61 14.20 -11.42
C LEU A 415 22.89 15.38 -10.46
N VAL A 416 21.84 16.00 -9.95
CA VAL A 416 21.92 17.24 -9.14
C VAL A 416 22.73 17.08 -7.84
N PRO A 417 22.61 15.97 -7.07
CA PRO A 417 23.42 15.77 -5.86
C PRO A 417 24.92 15.90 -6.07
N LEU A 418 25.45 15.39 -7.20
CA LEU A 418 26.88 15.48 -7.51
C LEU A 418 27.28 16.91 -7.91
N ILE A 419 26.45 17.64 -8.64
CA ILE A 419 26.66 19.04 -9.00
C ILE A 419 26.74 19.87 -7.71
N LEU A 420 25.78 19.71 -6.80
CA LEU A 420 25.77 20.39 -5.49
C LEU A 420 27.00 20.03 -4.66
N TRP A 421 27.43 18.76 -4.67
CA TRP A 421 28.64 18.35 -3.97
C TRP A 421 29.88 19.05 -4.50
N ARG A 422 30.03 19.20 -5.82
CA ARG A 422 31.15 19.89 -6.45
C ARG A 422 31.16 21.40 -6.17
N THR A 423 29.99 22.01 -6.05
CA THR A 423 29.80 23.45 -5.81
C THR A 423 29.54 23.79 -4.32
N ARG A 424 29.75 22.83 -3.41
CA ARG A 424 29.37 22.95 -1.98
C ARG A 424 30.05 24.12 -1.26
N SER A 425 31.20 24.59 -1.74
CA SER A 425 31.91 25.78 -1.18
C SER A 425 31.14 27.08 -1.37
N SER A 426 30.25 27.15 -2.36
CA SER A 426 29.43 28.32 -2.68
C SER A 426 28.25 28.52 -1.74
N PHE A 427 27.98 27.56 -0.84
CA PHE A 427 26.83 27.56 0.04
C PHE A 427 27.23 27.55 1.51
N SER A 428 26.38 28.13 2.36
CA SER A 428 26.45 27.86 3.79
C SER A 428 26.17 26.37 4.06
N GLN A 429 26.72 25.86 5.15
CA GLN A 429 26.58 24.41 5.44
C GLN A 429 25.11 23.95 5.62
N PRO A 430 24.23 24.67 6.33
CA PRO A 430 22.82 24.32 6.41
C PRO A 430 22.09 24.37 5.06
N GLU A 431 22.41 25.40 4.26
CA GLU A 431 21.82 25.59 2.94
C GLU A 431 22.22 24.44 1.97
N PHE A 432 23.50 24.07 1.95
CA PHE A 432 24.00 22.96 1.16
C PHE A 432 23.27 21.66 1.54
N ILE A 433 23.20 21.30 2.83
CA ILE A 433 22.54 20.09 3.31
C ILE A 433 21.06 20.07 2.89
N SER A 434 20.37 21.20 3.05
CA SER A 434 18.95 21.29 2.66
C SER A 434 18.77 21.09 1.15
N ARG A 435 19.53 21.77 0.31
CA ARG A 435 19.47 21.64 -1.16
C ARG A 435 19.84 20.23 -1.61
N TRP A 436 20.84 19.63 -0.98
CA TRP A 436 21.29 18.28 -1.27
C TRP A 436 20.20 17.24 -0.96
N LEU A 437 19.56 17.33 0.22
CA LEU A 437 18.45 16.45 0.58
C LEU A 437 17.26 16.60 -0.38
N TRP A 438 16.87 17.82 -0.71
CA TRP A 438 15.79 18.03 -1.66
C TRP A 438 16.13 17.48 -3.06
N SER A 439 17.37 17.58 -3.48
CA SER A 439 17.78 17.08 -4.81
C SER A 439 17.63 15.56 -4.96
N ILE A 440 17.78 14.78 -3.89
CA ILE A 440 17.59 13.33 -3.95
C ILE A 440 16.13 12.90 -3.90
N PHE A 441 15.22 13.75 -3.40
CA PHE A 441 13.80 13.44 -3.27
C PHE A 441 12.95 13.94 -4.44
N LEU A 442 13.26 15.11 -5.00
CA LEU A 442 12.45 15.75 -6.04
C LEU A 442 12.39 14.91 -7.33
N GLY A 443 13.51 14.32 -7.75
CA GLY A 443 13.53 13.43 -8.93
C GLY A 443 12.53 12.28 -8.81
N PRO A 444 12.62 11.43 -7.80
CA PRO A 444 11.64 10.37 -7.54
C PRO A 444 10.21 10.88 -7.40
N TRP A 445 10.00 11.99 -6.70
CA TRP A 445 8.67 12.58 -6.52
C TRP A 445 8.03 12.99 -7.86
N MET A 446 8.78 13.67 -8.72
CA MET A 446 8.31 14.06 -10.05
C MET A 446 8.08 12.84 -10.95
N ALA A 447 9.00 11.87 -10.93
CA ALA A 447 8.90 10.65 -11.71
C ALA A 447 7.65 9.83 -11.34
N LEU A 448 7.39 9.64 -10.04
CA LEU A 448 6.21 8.92 -9.54
C LEU A 448 4.90 9.66 -9.85
N THR A 449 4.89 10.99 -9.71
CA THR A 449 3.74 11.80 -10.10
C THR A 449 3.47 11.65 -11.60
N PHE A 450 4.50 11.70 -12.45
CA PHE A 450 4.34 11.52 -13.88
C PHE A 450 3.91 10.09 -14.26
N MET A 451 4.39 9.06 -13.56
CA MET A 451 3.92 7.67 -13.75
C MET A 451 2.41 7.55 -13.52
N GLY A 452 1.88 8.21 -12.51
CA GLY A 452 0.45 8.28 -12.28
C GLY A 452 -0.28 9.01 -13.42
N LEU A 453 0.18 10.22 -13.78
CA LEU A 453 -0.43 11.04 -14.85
C LEU A 453 -0.45 10.36 -16.22
N SER A 454 0.59 9.58 -16.54
CA SER A 454 0.72 8.88 -17.82
C SER A 454 -0.02 7.54 -17.88
N GLY A 455 -0.63 7.09 -16.78
CA GLY A 455 -1.28 5.78 -16.70
C GLY A 455 -0.31 4.59 -16.60
N LEU A 456 1.01 4.79 -16.58
CA LEU A 456 1.98 3.71 -16.40
C LEU A 456 1.76 2.92 -15.11
N TRP A 457 1.29 3.60 -14.06
CA TRP A 457 0.76 3.01 -12.87
C TRP A 457 -0.70 3.42 -12.68
N GLY A 458 -1.58 2.43 -12.61
CA GLY A 458 -2.99 2.63 -12.31
C GLY A 458 -3.93 2.36 -13.49
N ASP A 459 -3.45 2.37 -14.74
CA ASP A 459 -4.28 2.01 -15.90
C ASP A 459 -3.93 0.60 -16.42
N TYR A 460 -4.72 -0.38 -16.01
CA TYR A 460 -4.43 -1.80 -16.24
C TYR A 460 -5.17 -2.41 -17.43
N ALA A 461 -6.14 -1.71 -18.01
CA ALA A 461 -6.98 -2.22 -19.10
C ALA A 461 -7.40 -1.12 -20.09
N VAL A 462 -6.44 -0.34 -20.59
CA VAL A 462 -6.64 0.81 -21.50
C VAL A 462 -7.59 0.46 -22.65
N SER A 463 -7.29 -0.60 -23.40
CA SER A 463 -8.09 -1.00 -24.58
C SER A 463 -9.54 -1.38 -24.24
N LEU A 464 -9.81 -1.93 -23.06
CA LEU A 464 -11.17 -2.21 -22.60
C LEU A 464 -11.87 -0.90 -22.24
N ASN A 465 -11.18 -0.02 -21.53
CA ASN A 465 -11.71 1.28 -21.12
C ASN A 465 -12.11 2.12 -22.35
N ASP A 466 -11.22 2.25 -23.32
CA ASP A 466 -11.47 2.98 -24.57
C ASP A 466 -12.63 2.36 -25.38
N GLY A 467 -12.67 1.04 -25.44
CA GLY A 467 -13.75 0.32 -26.14
C GLY A 467 -15.12 0.55 -25.50
N VAL A 468 -15.20 0.52 -24.17
CA VAL A 468 -16.46 0.76 -23.43
C VAL A 468 -16.89 2.22 -23.51
N GLN A 469 -15.96 3.17 -23.52
CA GLN A 469 -16.24 4.61 -23.65
C GLN A 469 -16.50 5.04 -25.10
N SER A 470 -16.41 4.12 -26.07
CA SER A 470 -16.77 4.48 -27.47
C SER A 470 -18.23 4.92 -27.55
N PRO A 471 -18.59 5.99 -28.31
CA PRO A 471 -19.92 6.60 -28.28
C PRO A 471 -21.09 5.63 -28.54
N LYS A 472 -20.87 4.61 -29.38
CA LYS A 472 -21.87 3.58 -29.68
C LYS A 472 -22.12 2.65 -28.48
N VAL A 473 -21.04 2.20 -27.82
CA VAL A 473 -21.14 1.27 -26.69
C VAL A 473 -21.68 2.02 -25.48
N GLU A 474 -21.15 3.20 -25.19
CA GLU A 474 -21.59 4.03 -24.07
C GLU A 474 -23.09 4.37 -24.17
N ALA A 475 -23.60 4.72 -25.34
CA ALA A 475 -25.03 4.99 -25.55
C ALA A 475 -25.90 3.75 -25.25
N ILE A 476 -25.44 2.53 -25.56
CA ILE A 476 -26.17 1.30 -25.24
C ILE A 476 -26.12 1.03 -23.74
N LEU A 477 -24.91 1.06 -23.15
CA LEU A 477 -24.70 0.74 -21.73
C LEU A 477 -25.45 1.69 -20.78
N SER A 478 -25.55 2.98 -21.15
CA SER A 478 -26.23 3.99 -20.35
C SER A 478 -27.74 3.87 -20.36
N ASN A 479 -28.34 3.37 -21.47
CA ASN A 479 -29.78 3.38 -21.68
C ASN A 479 -30.44 2.00 -21.61
N GLN A 480 -29.66 0.92 -21.56
CA GLN A 480 -30.17 -0.45 -21.59
C GLN A 480 -29.68 -1.26 -20.40
N THR A 481 -30.48 -2.22 -19.96
CA THR A 481 -30.02 -3.27 -19.01
C THR A 481 -29.19 -4.27 -19.76
N ILE A 482 -27.99 -4.54 -19.30
CA ILE A 482 -27.02 -5.41 -19.96
C ILE A 482 -26.86 -6.71 -19.16
N HIS A 483 -27.23 -7.81 -19.78
CA HIS A 483 -27.03 -9.15 -19.26
C HIS A 483 -25.60 -9.62 -19.53
N PHE A 484 -25.20 -10.72 -18.87
CA PHE A 484 -23.90 -11.32 -19.06
C PHE A 484 -24.05 -12.81 -19.37
N ILE A 485 -23.36 -13.28 -20.40
CA ILE A 485 -23.29 -14.68 -20.75
C ILE A 485 -21.86 -15.14 -20.63
N ALA A 486 -21.60 -15.98 -19.62
CA ALA A 486 -20.29 -16.52 -19.36
C ALA A 486 -20.42 -17.96 -18.84
N PRO A 487 -19.48 -18.87 -19.17
CA PRO A 487 -19.47 -20.19 -18.58
C PRO A 487 -19.16 -20.10 -17.08
N PRO A 488 -19.53 -21.13 -16.27
CA PRO A 488 -19.27 -21.13 -14.82
C PRO A 488 -17.79 -20.99 -14.47
N THR A 489 -16.92 -21.48 -15.34
CA THR A 489 -15.46 -21.35 -15.22
C THR A 489 -14.92 -20.63 -16.44
N LEU A 490 -14.27 -19.51 -16.23
CA LEU A 490 -13.55 -18.73 -17.25
C LEU A 490 -12.04 -18.94 -17.08
N ASP A 491 -11.33 -18.99 -18.19
CA ASP A 491 -9.87 -18.85 -18.19
C ASP A 491 -9.45 -17.51 -17.59
N SER A 492 -8.18 -17.40 -17.17
CA SER A 492 -7.67 -16.25 -16.42
C SER A 492 -7.94 -14.90 -17.10
N ASP A 493 -7.69 -14.77 -18.41
CA ASP A 493 -7.82 -13.49 -19.09
C ASP A 493 -9.27 -13.10 -19.38
N PRO A 494 -10.15 -13.98 -19.92
CA PRO A 494 -11.58 -13.70 -19.99
C PRO A 494 -12.23 -13.39 -18.64
N GLN A 495 -11.76 -14.01 -17.54
CA GLN A 495 -12.25 -13.72 -16.20
C GLN A 495 -11.89 -12.29 -15.75
N LYS A 496 -10.67 -11.84 -16.03
CA LYS A 496 -10.25 -10.45 -15.76
C LYS A 496 -11.13 -9.45 -16.49
N ASP A 497 -11.36 -9.68 -17.76
CA ASP A 497 -12.21 -8.82 -18.58
C ASP A 497 -13.67 -8.83 -18.11
N TYR A 498 -14.19 -9.99 -17.70
CA TYR A 498 -15.52 -10.14 -17.12
C TYR A 498 -15.74 -9.23 -15.90
N ILE A 499 -14.78 -9.25 -14.96
CA ILE A 499 -14.79 -8.38 -13.78
C ILE A 499 -14.91 -6.91 -14.21
N LEU A 500 -14.08 -6.49 -15.17
CA LEU A 500 -14.06 -5.09 -15.62
C LEU A 500 -15.31 -4.70 -16.38
N PHE A 501 -15.88 -5.59 -17.21
CA PHE A 501 -17.15 -5.32 -17.89
C PHE A 501 -18.31 -5.16 -16.91
N ILE A 502 -18.40 -6.01 -15.87
CA ILE A 502 -19.39 -5.84 -14.79
C ILE A 502 -19.21 -4.46 -14.15
N PHE A 503 -17.98 -4.08 -13.80
CA PHE A 503 -17.72 -2.79 -13.17
C PHE A 503 -18.10 -1.60 -14.07
N LYS A 504 -17.80 -1.67 -15.37
CA LYS A 504 -18.05 -0.59 -16.36
C LYS A 504 -19.49 -0.52 -16.87
N THR A 505 -20.33 -1.50 -16.59
CA THR A 505 -21.73 -1.52 -17.05
C THR A 505 -22.63 -0.83 -16.03
N PRO A 506 -23.23 0.34 -16.33
CA PRO A 506 -24.05 1.08 -15.37
C PRO A 506 -25.29 0.31 -14.91
N ASN A 507 -26.02 -0.30 -15.85
CA ASN A 507 -27.27 -0.99 -15.60
C ASN A 507 -27.07 -2.50 -15.73
N LEU A 508 -26.76 -3.16 -14.59
CA LEU A 508 -26.51 -4.61 -14.56
C LEU A 508 -27.81 -5.42 -14.70
N GLY A 509 -27.79 -6.37 -15.63
CA GLY A 509 -28.79 -7.40 -15.80
C GLY A 509 -28.42 -8.70 -15.08
N GLN A 510 -29.01 -9.79 -15.52
CA GLN A 510 -28.79 -11.13 -14.97
C GLN A 510 -27.59 -11.83 -15.64
N HIS A 511 -27.05 -12.83 -14.96
CA HIS A 511 -25.97 -13.68 -15.46
C HIS A 511 -26.55 -15.00 -15.95
N PHE A 512 -26.20 -15.38 -17.18
CA PHE A 512 -26.63 -16.61 -17.84
C PHE A 512 -25.44 -17.43 -18.30
N THR A 513 -25.67 -18.72 -18.53
CA THR A 513 -24.64 -19.64 -19.05
C THR A 513 -24.74 -19.88 -20.54
N SER A 514 -25.90 -19.60 -21.16
CA SER A 514 -26.13 -19.77 -22.59
C SER A 514 -26.98 -18.63 -23.18
N PRO A 515 -26.84 -18.34 -24.51
CA PRO A 515 -27.61 -17.30 -25.19
C PRO A 515 -29.13 -17.54 -25.21
N GLU A 516 -29.57 -18.79 -25.23
CA GLU A 516 -30.99 -19.16 -25.28
C GLU A 516 -31.78 -18.78 -24.03
N GLN A 517 -31.06 -18.42 -22.95
CA GLN A 517 -31.67 -17.98 -21.68
C GLN A 517 -31.97 -16.49 -21.68
N LEU A 518 -31.50 -15.74 -22.69
CA LEU A 518 -31.71 -14.30 -22.75
C LEU A 518 -33.18 -13.95 -23.00
N PRO A 519 -33.70 -12.92 -22.33
CA PRO A 519 -34.99 -12.33 -22.68
C PRO A 519 -34.97 -11.75 -24.09
N ALA A 520 -36.05 -11.94 -24.82
CA ALA A 520 -36.21 -11.33 -26.17
C ALA A 520 -35.99 -9.79 -26.13
N LYS A 521 -35.34 -9.25 -27.13
CA LYS A 521 -35.02 -7.82 -27.30
C LYS A 521 -34.09 -7.25 -26.24
N SER A 522 -33.32 -8.11 -25.56
CA SER A 522 -32.34 -7.70 -24.52
C SER A 522 -30.92 -7.55 -25.07
N TYR A 523 -30.08 -6.85 -24.32
CA TYR A 523 -28.66 -6.69 -24.62
C TYR A 523 -27.80 -7.51 -23.66
N ALA A 524 -26.71 -8.10 -24.17
CA ALA A 524 -25.79 -8.85 -23.34
C ALA A 524 -24.32 -8.73 -23.80
N TRP A 525 -23.40 -8.81 -22.82
CA TRP A 525 -22.02 -9.17 -23.08
C TRP A 525 -21.87 -10.67 -23.13
N ILE A 526 -21.35 -11.20 -24.24
CA ILE A 526 -21.09 -12.63 -24.44
C ILE A 526 -19.58 -12.87 -24.35
N ALA A 527 -19.19 -13.84 -23.53
CA ALA A 527 -17.79 -14.24 -23.38
C ALA A 527 -17.18 -14.76 -24.68
N PRO A 528 -15.85 -14.65 -24.84
CA PRO A 528 -15.14 -15.27 -25.94
C PRO A 528 -15.50 -16.70 -26.19
N ASN A 529 -15.52 -17.49 -26.96
CA ASN A 529 -15.79 -18.94 -27.07
C ASN A 529 -17.29 -19.37 -27.01
N ILE A 530 -18.20 -18.48 -26.65
CA ILE A 530 -19.65 -18.77 -26.73
C ILE A 530 -20.16 -18.34 -28.11
N LYS A 531 -20.72 -19.30 -28.86
CA LYS A 531 -21.34 -19.01 -30.16
C LYS A 531 -22.71 -18.37 -29.95
N SER A 532 -23.01 -17.35 -30.73
CA SER A 532 -24.33 -16.73 -30.81
C SER A 532 -24.47 -16.12 -32.19
N ASP A 533 -25.63 -16.29 -32.80
CA ASP A 533 -26.00 -15.70 -34.10
C ASP A 533 -26.61 -14.29 -33.94
N ASP A 534 -26.67 -13.78 -32.71
CA ASP A 534 -27.21 -12.47 -32.37
C ASP A 534 -26.42 -11.32 -33.01
N ARG A 535 -27.14 -10.22 -33.31
CA ARG A 535 -26.53 -9.02 -33.90
C ARG A 535 -25.50 -8.42 -32.95
N THR A 536 -24.22 -8.42 -33.38
CA THR A 536 -23.09 -7.84 -32.62
C THR A 536 -22.97 -6.36 -32.88
N PHE A 537 -22.89 -5.53 -31.84
CA PHE A 537 -22.70 -4.08 -31.88
C PHE A 537 -21.24 -3.66 -31.65
N ALA A 538 -20.52 -4.39 -30.80
CA ALA A 538 -19.11 -4.17 -30.55
C ALA A 538 -18.42 -5.48 -30.13
N THR A 539 -17.11 -5.54 -30.39
CA THR A 539 -16.24 -6.61 -29.88
C THR A 539 -15.03 -5.94 -29.22
N ILE A 540 -14.84 -6.23 -27.93
CA ILE A 540 -13.76 -5.68 -27.11
C ILE A 540 -13.07 -6.85 -26.42
N ARG A 541 -11.76 -7.06 -26.66
CA ARG A 541 -10.98 -8.16 -26.11
C ARG A 541 -11.64 -9.54 -26.27
N GLY A 542 -12.34 -9.76 -27.41
CA GLY A 542 -13.06 -10.99 -27.68
C GLY A 542 -14.48 -11.09 -27.07
N TRP A 543 -14.83 -10.24 -26.12
CA TRP A 543 -16.20 -10.11 -25.62
C TRP A 543 -17.06 -9.38 -26.63
N ARG A 544 -18.28 -9.88 -26.87
CA ARG A 544 -19.22 -9.30 -27.85
C ARG A 544 -20.41 -8.69 -27.14
N LEU A 545 -20.68 -7.41 -27.41
CA LEU A 545 -21.94 -6.78 -27.04
C LEU A 545 -22.97 -7.10 -28.12
N VAL A 546 -24.01 -7.85 -27.78
CA VAL A 546 -25.02 -8.30 -28.71
C VAL A 546 -26.41 -7.83 -28.29
N ARG A 547 -27.35 -7.87 -29.25
CA ARG A 547 -28.78 -7.77 -29.01
C ARG A 547 -29.43 -9.07 -29.41
N HIS A 548 -30.12 -9.70 -28.47
CA HIS A 548 -30.92 -10.88 -28.69
C HIS A 548 -32.29 -10.47 -29.27
N GLU A 549 -32.63 -10.97 -30.45
CA GLU A 549 -33.91 -10.60 -31.10
C GLU A 549 -35.07 -11.51 -30.60
N GLY A 550 -34.81 -12.68 -30.07
CA GLY A 550 -35.78 -13.65 -29.56
C GLY A 550 -36.00 -14.82 -30.49
#